data_2be4682f634d6dec524e243de80ecaf0
#
_entry.id   2be4682f634d6dec524e243de80ecaf0
#
_cell.length_a   1.000
_cell.length_b   1.000
_cell.length_c   1.000
_cell.angle_alpha   90.00
_cell.angle_beta   90.00
_cell.angle_gamma   90.00
#
_symmetry.space_group_name_H-M   'P 1'
#
loop_
_entity.id
_entity.type
_entity.pdbx_description
1 polymer ?
#
loop_
_entity_poly.entity_id
_entity_poly.type
_entity_poly.pdbx_seq_one_letter_code
_entity_poly.pdbx_strand_id
1 'polypeptide(L)'
;MPPLDFEPLNEISILERSKPGTLFCFGHGFSSRALARRLIPKGWEVSGTCRDIGSKNILNNEGLLYKYDGININKEIYNAIDKSTHLLISIPPQVSGDPVLDLLSNENLNWNHLKWIGYISSTGVYGDAKGEWVHEDSVLKPATAINQRRVAIESAWLKLYKVKNLPIVIFRCVGIYGPGRNILISVKLGRSKRIEKPGLVFSRIHVDDLAQTLEASMLNPIPGEIYNVSDDLPSSPSEVVEYACGLLGITPPPLVPYYSAELSGIARGFYEANKRVSNKKIKVDLGVFLEYPDYKVGLNALLKE
;
A
#
# COMPACT_ATOMS: atom_id res chain seq x y z
N MET A 1 15.31 33.74 11.86
CA MET A 1 14.66 32.56 12.42
C MET A 1 15.61 31.95 13.42
N PRO A 2 15.24 31.75 14.68
CA PRO A 2 16.09 31.01 15.61
C PRO A 2 16.17 29.54 15.20
N PRO A 3 17.26 28.84 15.50
CA PRO A 3 17.40 27.41 15.23
C PRO A 3 16.36 26.64 16.04
N LEU A 4 15.72 25.65 15.41
CA LEU A 4 14.87 24.69 16.10
C LEU A 4 15.77 23.83 16.97
N ASP A 5 15.66 23.98 18.28
CA ASP A 5 16.29 23.11 19.26
C ASP A 5 15.66 21.72 19.13
N PHE A 6 16.37 20.80 18.51
CA PHE A 6 16.06 19.38 18.57
C PHE A 6 16.46 18.88 19.97
N GLU A 7 15.49 18.75 20.87
CA GLU A 7 15.73 17.99 22.09
C GLU A 7 16.09 16.54 21.72
N PRO A 8 17.20 15.99 22.23
CA PRO A 8 17.54 14.59 22.02
C PRO A 8 16.44 13.72 22.64
N LEU A 9 15.85 12.84 21.83
CA LEU A 9 14.85 11.88 22.29
C LEU A 9 15.44 11.07 23.45
N ASN A 10 14.79 11.10 24.62
CA ASN A 10 15.19 10.35 25.79
C ASN A 10 15.24 8.84 25.47
N GLU A 11 16.27 8.12 25.90
CA GLU A 11 16.42 6.66 25.70
C GLU A 11 15.18 5.88 26.15
N ILE A 12 14.48 6.34 27.19
CA ILE A 12 13.21 5.78 27.65
C ILE A 12 12.12 5.89 26.59
N SER A 13 12.06 7.00 25.85
CA SER A 13 11.07 7.19 24.77
C SER A 13 11.35 6.30 23.56
N ILE A 14 12.60 5.98 23.30
CA ILE A 14 13.02 5.06 22.22
C ILE A 14 12.67 3.62 22.60
N LEU A 15 12.91 3.21 23.85
CA LEU A 15 12.59 1.88 24.36
C LEU A 15 11.06 1.64 24.47
N GLU A 16 10.27 2.67 24.79
CA GLU A 16 8.80 2.57 24.80
C GLU A 16 8.20 2.51 23.40
N ARG A 17 8.81 3.16 22.41
CA ARG A 17 8.40 3.10 21.00
C ARG A 17 8.72 1.75 20.35
N SER A 18 9.71 1.01 20.87
CA SER A 18 10.13 -0.29 20.33
C SER A 18 9.36 -1.49 20.91
N LYS A 19 8.46 -1.29 21.87
CA LYS A 19 7.65 -2.40 22.43
C LYS A 19 6.67 -2.91 21.38
N PRO A 20 6.61 -4.25 21.18
CA PRO A 20 5.61 -4.85 20.30
C PRO A 20 4.20 -4.41 20.67
N GLY A 21 3.38 -4.15 19.66
CA GLY A 21 2.00 -3.77 19.83
C GLY A 21 1.05 -4.81 19.21
N THR A 22 -0.22 -4.45 19.12
CA THR A 22 -1.25 -5.25 18.49
C THR A 22 -1.73 -4.54 17.22
N LEU A 23 -1.59 -5.19 16.06
CA LEU A 23 -2.03 -4.69 14.77
C LEU A 23 -3.31 -5.39 14.32
N PHE A 24 -4.34 -4.62 14.00
CA PHE A 24 -5.53 -5.13 13.32
C PHE A 24 -5.59 -4.63 11.88
N CYS A 25 -5.75 -5.56 10.91
CA CYS A 25 -5.78 -5.24 9.48
C CYS A 25 -7.20 -5.38 8.91
N PHE A 26 -7.83 -4.30 8.51
CA PHE A 26 -8.99 -4.39 7.64
C PHE A 26 -8.55 -4.78 6.24
N GLY A 27 -8.80 -6.04 5.86
CA GLY A 27 -8.29 -6.66 4.66
C GLY A 27 -6.91 -7.31 4.87
N HIS A 28 -6.88 -8.51 5.45
CA HIS A 28 -5.64 -9.27 5.65
C HIS A 28 -5.24 -10.00 4.35
N GLY A 29 -4.91 -9.19 3.33
CA GLY A 29 -4.52 -9.62 2.00
C GLY A 29 -3.01 -9.54 1.75
N PHE A 30 -2.64 -9.37 0.49
CA PHE A 30 -1.26 -9.40 0.02
C PHE A 30 -0.30 -8.48 0.80
N SER A 31 -0.63 -7.20 0.92
CA SER A 31 0.20 -6.20 1.61
C SER A 31 0.22 -6.40 3.14
N SER A 32 -0.94 -6.68 3.73
CA SER A 32 -1.06 -6.87 5.18
C SER A 32 -0.33 -8.13 5.64
N ARG A 33 -0.34 -9.20 4.84
CA ARG A 33 0.43 -10.43 5.13
C ARG A 33 1.92 -10.20 5.06
N ALA A 34 2.42 -9.41 4.11
CA ALA A 34 3.83 -9.04 4.06
C ALA A 34 4.23 -8.27 5.32
N LEU A 35 3.41 -7.32 5.78
CA LEU A 35 3.64 -6.62 7.04
C LEU A 35 3.59 -7.57 8.24
N ALA A 36 2.64 -8.48 8.30
CA ALA A 36 2.53 -9.47 9.36
C ALA A 36 3.79 -10.35 9.49
N ARG A 37 4.34 -10.82 8.35
CA ARG A 37 5.58 -11.60 8.34
C ARG A 37 6.79 -10.84 8.88
N ARG A 38 6.80 -9.51 8.79
CA ARG A 38 7.86 -8.65 9.38
C ARG A 38 7.65 -8.41 10.86
N LEU A 39 6.41 -8.32 11.32
CA LEU A 39 6.06 -7.90 12.69
C LEU A 39 5.98 -9.07 13.68
N ILE A 40 5.41 -10.20 13.29
CA ILE A 40 5.20 -11.36 14.20
C ILE A 40 6.53 -11.87 14.78
N PRO A 41 7.64 -12.04 14.01
CA PRO A 41 8.93 -12.43 14.57
C PRO A 41 9.51 -11.42 15.58
N LYS A 42 9.02 -10.16 15.57
CA LYS A 42 9.40 -9.10 16.50
C LYS A 42 8.47 -9.03 17.72
N GLY A 43 7.60 -10.02 17.91
CA GLY A 43 6.69 -10.13 19.05
C GLY A 43 5.36 -9.38 18.91
N TRP A 44 5.02 -8.86 17.71
CA TRP A 44 3.72 -8.23 17.49
C TRP A 44 2.61 -9.28 17.40
N GLU A 45 1.47 -8.94 17.97
CA GLU A 45 0.22 -9.65 17.73
C GLU A 45 -0.46 -9.06 16.49
N VAL A 46 -0.73 -9.90 15.48
CA VAL A 46 -1.37 -9.46 14.25
C VAL A 46 -2.67 -10.20 14.04
N SER A 47 -3.71 -9.47 13.70
CA SER A 47 -5.00 -10.03 13.30
C SER A 47 -5.60 -9.19 12.17
N GLY A 48 -6.63 -9.73 11.54
CA GLY A 48 -7.28 -8.96 10.48
C GLY A 48 -8.47 -9.65 9.86
N THR A 49 -9.10 -8.97 8.90
CA THR A 49 -10.32 -9.44 8.26
C THR A 49 -10.05 -10.02 6.88
N CYS A 50 -10.83 -11.03 6.50
CA CYS A 50 -10.91 -11.54 5.13
C CYS A 50 -12.36 -11.91 4.78
N ARG A 51 -12.65 -11.99 3.48
CA ARG A 51 -14.00 -12.36 2.98
C ARG A 51 -14.31 -13.84 3.16
N ASP A 52 -13.30 -14.66 2.96
CA ASP A 52 -13.38 -16.11 3.11
C ASP A 52 -12.23 -16.61 3.97
N ILE A 53 -12.56 -17.26 5.08
CA ILE A 53 -11.58 -17.78 6.04
C ILE A 53 -11.12 -19.19 5.63
N GLY A 54 -11.85 -19.88 4.74
CA GLY A 54 -11.64 -21.32 4.49
C GLY A 54 -11.78 -22.14 5.77
N SER A 55 -11.00 -23.21 5.90
CA SER A 55 -11.00 -24.09 7.08
C SER A 55 -10.04 -23.66 8.19
N LYS A 56 -9.29 -22.56 8.03
CA LYS A 56 -8.24 -22.12 8.98
C LYS A 56 -8.39 -20.67 9.36
N ASN A 57 -8.73 -20.42 10.62
CA ASN A 57 -8.82 -19.05 11.17
C ASN A 57 -7.45 -18.49 11.57
N ILE A 58 -6.42 -19.33 11.67
CA ILE A 58 -5.06 -18.96 12.06
C ILE A 58 -4.13 -19.28 10.90
N LEU A 59 -3.42 -18.27 10.42
CA LEU A 59 -2.35 -18.42 9.44
C LEU A 59 -1.01 -18.42 10.19
N ASN A 60 -0.27 -19.51 10.12
CA ASN A 60 1.07 -19.61 10.69
C ASN A 60 1.92 -18.44 10.17
N ASN A 61 2.51 -17.66 11.07
CA ASN A 61 3.32 -16.47 10.79
C ASN A 61 2.61 -15.30 10.08
N GLU A 62 1.27 -15.33 9.99
CA GLU A 62 0.51 -14.23 9.35
C GLU A 62 -0.66 -13.70 10.19
N GLY A 63 -0.92 -14.29 11.38
CA GLY A 63 -1.90 -13.77 12.34
C GLY A 63 -3.27 -14.46 12.34
N LEU A 64 -4.18 -13.93 13.17
CA LEU A 64 -5.55 -14.43 13.36
C LEU A 64 -6.51 -13.75 12.38
N LEU A 65 -7.43 -14.53 11.78
CA LEU A 65 -8.39 -14.04 10.79
C LEU A 65 -9.82 -14.02 11.32
N TYR A 66 -10.53 -12.95 10.98
CA TYR A 66 -11.96 -12.76 11.19
C TYR A 66 -12.68 -12.64 9.85
N LYS A 67 -13.83 -13.32 9.72
CA LYS A 67 -14.65 -13.16 8.53
C LYS A 67 -15.36 -11.80 8.54
N TYR A 68 -15.24 -11.06 7.43
CA TYR A 68 -15.85 -9.75 7.26
C TYR A 68 -16.40 -9.61 5.83
N ASP A 69 -17.69 -9.34 5.74
CA ASP A 69 -18.42 -9.19 4.47
C ASP A 69 -18.24 -7.80 3.82
N GLY A 70 -17.63 -6.87 4.56
CA GLY A 70 -17.46 -5.47 4.14
C GLY A 70 -18.59 -4.55 4.60
N ILE A 71 -19.58 -5.06 5.36
CA ILE A 71 -20.77 -4.31 5.77
C ILE A 71 -20.91 -4.31 7.30
N ASN A 72 -20.97 -5.50 7.91
CA ASN A 72 -21.32 -5.64 9.33
C ASN A 72 -20.10 -6.01 10.17
N ILE A 73 -19.72 -5.15 11.09
CA ILE A 73 -18.69 -5.42 12.10
C ILE A 73 -19.34 -6.15 13.25
N ASN A 74 -19.01 -7.43 13.42
CA ASN A 74 -19.51 -8.24 14.53
C ASN A 74 -18.75 -7.95 15.84
N LYS A 75 -19.25 -8.49 16.95
CA LYS A 75 -18.67 -8.28 18.29
C LYS A 75 -17.21 -8.75 18.39
N GLU A 76 -16.83 -9.82 17.69
CA GLU A 76 -15.47 -10.35 17.74
C GLU A 76 -14.48 -9.40 17.06
N ILE A 77 -14.84 -8.87 15.88
CA ILE A 77 -14.06 -7.86 15.17
C ILE A 77 -13.94 -6.60 16.02
N TYR A 78 -15.07 -6.13 16.60
CA TYR A 78 -15.07 -4.97 17.46
C TYR A 78 -14.10 -5.15 18.66
N ASN A 79 -14.19 -6.27 19.36
CA ASN A 79 -13.30 -6.58 20.48
C ASN A 79 -11.82 -6.68 20.07
N ALA A 80 -11.53 -7.15 18.85
CA ALA A 80 -10.18 -7.21 18.34
C ALA A 80 -9.62 -5.80 18.03
N ILE A 81 -10.46 -4.92 17.48
CA ILE A 81 -10.07 -3.51 17.22
C ILE A 81 -9.86 -2.78 18.55
N ASP A 82 -10.74 -2.95 19.52
CA ASP A 82 -10.67 -2.28 20.83
C ASP A 82 -9.38 -2.64 21.60
N LYS A 83 -8.85 -3.84 21.39
CA LYS A 83 -7.58 -4.30 21.96
C LYS A 83 -6.35 -3.90 21.13
N SER A 84 -6.54 -3.37 19.94
CA SER A 84 -5.45 -3.06 19.02
C SER A 84 -4.87 -1.69 19.30
N THR A 85 -3.55 -1.58 19.19
CA THR A 85 -2.84 -0.29 19.28
C THR A 85 -2.61 0.32 17.90
N HIS A 86 -2.69 -0.48 16.85
CA HIS A 86 -2.44 -0.08 15.46
C HIS A 86 -3.51 -0.65 14.53
N LEU A 87 -3.95 0.15 13.55
CA LEU A 87 -4.89 -0.28 12.51
C LEU A 87 -4.28 -0.10 11.14
N LEU A 88 -4.44 -1.09 10.27
CA LEU A 88 -4.14 -0.97 8.85
C LEU A 88 -5.40 -1.15 8.03
N ILE A 89 -5.78 -0.15 7.24
CA ILE A 89 -6.92 -0.19 6.34
C ILE A 89 -6.41 -0.47 4.92
N SER A 90 -6.54 -1.71 4.46
CA SER A 90 -6.12 -2.14 3.12
C SER A 90 -7.28 -2.57 2.21
N ILE A 91 -8.51 -2.55 2.72
CA ILE A 91 -9.70 -2.76 1.89
C ILE A 91 -9.94 -1.52 1.02
N PRO A 92 -10.34 -1.71 -0.25
CA PRO A 92 -10.69 -0.58 -1.09
C PRO A 92 -12.02 0.04 -0.65
N PRO A 93 -12.20 1.36 -0.83
CA PRO A 93 -13.48 2.01 -0.58
C PRO A 93 -14.56 1.42 -1.48
N GLN A 94 -15.75 1.25 -0.91
CA GLN A 94 -16.94 0.75 -1.59
C GLN A 94 -17.68 1.89 -2.32
N VAL A 95 -18.71 1.53 -3.08
CA VAL A 95 -19.60 2.54 -3.70
C VAL A 95 -20.35 3.31 -2.62
N SER A 96 -20.71 2.65 -1.52
CA SER A 96 -21.40 3.22 -0.35
C SER A 96 -20.50 4.05 0.57
N GLY A 97 -19.16 4.02 0.41
CA GLY A 97 -18.23 4.71 1.29
C GLY A 97 -17.14 3.81 1.84
N ASP A 98 -16.55 4.19 2.96
CA ASP A 98 -15.54 3.41 3.68
C ASP A 98 -16.10 2.97 5.04
N PRO A 99 -16.41 1.68 5.22
CA PRO A 99 -17.05 1.19 6.45
C PRO A 99 -16.17 1.34 7.69
N VAL A 100 -14.85 1.40 7.54
CA VAL A 100 -13.93 1.61 8.66
C VAL A 100 -13.92 3.08 9.08
N LEU A 101 -13.98 3.99 8.11
CA LEU A 101 -14.13 5.42 8.38
C LEU A 101 -15.44 5.69 9.15
N ASP A 102 -16.54 5.06 8.72
CA ASP A 102 -17.84 5.20 9.38
C ASP A 102 -17.78 4.70 10.84
N LEU A 103 -17.13 3.56 11.08
CA LEU A 103 -16.90 3.03 12.43
C LEU A 103 -16.13 4.02 13.31
N LEU A 104 -14.96 4.50 12.82
CA LEU A 104 -14.09 5.38 13.60
C LEU A 104 -14.67 6.80 13.77
N SER A 105 -15.61 7.18 12.91
CA SER A 105 -16.33 8.45 13.02
C SER A 105 -17.43 8.43 14.10
N ASN A 106 -17.83 7.25 14.58
CA ASN A 106 -18.88 7.13 15.60
C ASN A 106 -18.45 7.85 16.89
N GLU A 107 -19.25 8.82 17.32
CA GLU A 107 -18.96 9.66 18.50
C GLU A 107 -19.12 8.91 19.84
N ASN A 108 -19.87 7.82 19.85
CA ASN A 108 -20.05 6.98 21.04
C ASN A 108 -18.86 6.05 21.31
N LEU A 109 -17.86 6.00 20.43
CA LEU A 109 -16.70 5.13 20.55
C LEU A 109 -15.44 5.96 20.77
N ASN A 110 -14.58 5.45 21.66
CA ASN A 110 -13.31 6.09 22.00
C ASN A 110 -12.14 5.29 21.41
N TRP A 111 -11.37 5.92 20.54
CA TRP A 111 -10.23 5.33 19.86
C TRP A 111 -8.88 5.95 20.27
N ASN A 112 -8.84 6.67 21.39
CA ASN A 112 -7.62 7.38 21.87
C ASN A 112 -6.46 6.45 22.23
N HIS A 113 -6.71 5.15 22.38
CA HIS A 113 -5.69 4.12 22.60
C HIS A 113 -4.90 3.77 21.34
N LEU A 114 -5.41 4.15 20.15
CA LEU A 114 -4.74 3.89 18.88
C LEU A 114 -3.51 4.80 18.74
N LYS A 115 -2.37 4.19 18.44
CA LYS A 115 -1.08 4.84 18.24
C LYS A 115 -0.77 5.12 16.77
N TRP A 116 -1.43 4.40 15.86
CA TRP A 116 -1.24 4.55 14.42
C TRP A 116 -2.44 3.97 13.65
N ILE A 117 -2.84 4.67 12.60
CA ILE A 117 -3.86 4.24 11.64
C ILE A 117 -3.31 4.46 10.24
N GLY A 118 -2.95 3.39 9.55
CA GLY A 118 -2.48 3.45 8.17
C GLY A 118 -3.59 3.19 7.17
N TYR A 119 -3.82 4.11 6.24
CA TYR A 119 -4.76 3.92 5.13
C TYR A 119 -4.00 3.69 3.82
N ILE A 120 -4.17 2.50 3.21
CA ILE A 120 -3.59 2.19 1.90
C ILE A 120 -4.47 2.77 0.80
N SER A 121 -3.99 3.87 0.23
CA SER A 121 -4.56 4.52 -0.93
C SER A 121 -3.81 4.12 -2.22
N SER A 122 -4.00 4.88 -3.29
CA SER A 122 -3.39 4.61 -4.59
C SER A 122 -2.94 5.91 -5.26
N THR A 123 -1.82 5.86 -5.96
CA THR A 123 -1.36 6.96 -6.83
C THR A 123 -2.29 7.26 -8.02
N GLY A 124 -3.35 6.45 -8.20
CA GLY A 124 -4.44 6.76 -9.13
C GLY A 124 -5.14 8.09 -8.86
N VAL A 125 -5.04 8.61 -7.64
CA VAL A 125 -5.58 9.94 -7.25
C VAL A 125 -4.96 11.11 -8.02
N TYR A 126 -3.73 10.97 -8.51
CA TYR A 126 -3.06 11.99 -9.33
C TYR A 126 -3.58 12.07 -10.76
N GLY A 127 -4.17 10.98 -11.29
CA GLY A 127 -4.56 10.89 -12.68
C GLY A 127 -3.37 10.84 -13.65
N ASP A 128 -3.52 11.48 -14.82
CA ASP A 128 -2.47 11.61 -15.82
C ASP A 128 -1.65 12.88 -15.58
N ALA A 129 -0.34 12.71 -15.42
CA ALA A 129 0.63 13.80 -15.32
C ALA A 129 1.52 13.91 -16.58
N LYS A 130 1.13 13.26 -17.70
CA LYS A 130 1.86 13.27 -18.97
C LYS A 130 3.31 12.80 -18.87
N GLY A 131 3.57 11.89 -17.92
CA GLY A 131 4.90 11.35 -17.65
C GLY A 131 5.76 12.18 -16.70
N GLU A 132 5.26 13.29 -16.18
CA GLU A 132 5.96 14.13 -15.21
C GLU A 132 5.98 13.45 -13.81
N TRP A 133 6.88 13.95 -12.96
CA TRP A 133 6.97 13.52 -11.58
C TRP A 133 5.81 14.09 -10.75
N VAL A 134 5.22 13.23 -9.92
CA VAL A 134 4.24 13.63 -8.90
C VAL A 134 4.79 13.40 -7.51
N HIS A 135 4.48 14.34 -6.61
CA HIS A 135 4.83 14.36 -5.20
C HIS A 135 3.54 14.36 -4.38
N GLU A 136 3.65 14.28 -3.07
CA GLU A 136 2.50 14.17 -2.18
C GLU A 136 1.60 15.42 -2.20
N ASP A 137 2.18 16.58 -2.49
CA ASP A 137 1.53 17.90 -2.63
C ASP A 137 1.01 18.18 -4.06
N SER A 138 1.29 17.29 -5.02
CA SER A 138 0.83 17.46 -6.40
C SER A 138 -0.69 17.49 -6.50
N VAL A 139 -1.20 18.29 -7.42
CA VAL A 139 -2.65 18.45 -7.66
C VAL A 139 -3.28 17.11 -8.01
N LEU A 140 -4.36 16.74 -7.32
CA LEU A 140 -5.11 15.52 -7.57
C LEU A 140 -6.06 15.72 -8.77
N LYS A 141 -5.95 14.85 -9.78
CA LYS A 141 -6.75 14.89 -11.02
C LYS A 141 -7.33 13.49 -11.34
N PRO A 142 -8.15 12.91 -10.44
CA PRO A 142 -8.65 11.56 -10.62
C PRO A 142 -9.55 11.44 -11.85
N ALA A 143 -9.18 10.59 -12.81
CA ALA A 143 -9.90 10.43 -14.07
C ALA A 143 -11.04 9.39 -13.99
N THR A 144 -11.00 8.47 -13.03
CA THR A 144 -11.99 7.39 -12.90
C THR A 144 -12.84 7.56 -11.65
N ALA A 145 -14.08 7.05 -11.67
CA ALA A 145 -14.97 7.07 -10.49
C ALA A 145 -14.34 6.39 -9.27
N ILE A 146 -13.52 5.34 -9.47
CA ILE A 146 -12.78 4.66 -8.40
C ILE A 146 -11.77 5.61 -7.75
N ASN A 147 -11.01 6.35 -8.56
CA ASN A 147 -10.00 7.28 -8.07
C ASN A 147 -10.62 8.54 -7.45
N GLN A 148 -11.76 9.02 -7.98
CA GLN A 148 -12.54 10.10 -7.38
C GLN A 148 -13.02 9.73 -5.98
N ARG A 149 -13.55 8.51 -5.81
CA ARG A 149 -13.90 8.01 -4.47
C ARG A 149 -12.70 7.96 -3.53
N ARG A 150 -11.52 7.52 -4.02
CA ARG A 150 -10.31 7.52 -3.19
C ARG A 150 -9.93 8.91 -2.70
N VAL A 151 -9.99 9.91 -3.55
CA VAL A 151 -9.74 11.32 -3.15
C VAL A 151 -10.72 11.77 -2.08
N ALA A 152 -12.02 11.48 -2.25
CA ALA A 152 -13.03 11.82 -1.25
C ALA A 152 -12.77 11.11 0.10
N ILE A 153 -12.41 9.84 0.07
CA ILE A 153 -12.09 9.05 1.27
C ILE A 153 -10.78 9.53 1.94
N GLU A 154 -9.72 9.82 1.18
CA GLU A 154 -8.49 10.44 1.75
C GLU A 154 -8.84 11.73 2.49
N SER A 155 -9.64 12.60 1.87
CA SER A 155 -10.08 13.85 2.49
C SER A 155 -10.89 13.62 3.76
N ALA A 156 -11.75 12.59 3.79
CA ALA A 156 -12.53 12.24 4.96
C ALA A 156 -11.65 11.68 6.10
N TRP A 157 -10.64 10.84 5.79
CA TRP A 157 -9.65 10.38 6.75
C TRP A 157 -8.86 11.53 7.36
N LEU A 158 -8.38 12.48 6.54
CA LEU A 158 -7.66 13.66 7.02
C LEU A 158 -8.55 14.60 7.85
N LYS A 159 -9.84 14.70 7.50
CA LYS A 159 -10.82 15.43 8.33
C LYS A 159 -10.96 14.75 9.70
N LEU A 160 -11.06 13.43 9.75
CA LEU A 160 -11.16 12.67 11.00
C LEU A 160 -9.91 12.86 11.88
N TYR A 161 -8.71 12.87 11.28
CA TYR A 161 -7.49 13.27 11.97
C TYR A 161 -7.62 14.63 12.64
N LYS A 162 -8.05 15.65 11.87
CA LYS A 162 -8.16 17.03 12.36
C LYS A 162 -9.21 17.20 13.46
N VAL A 163 -10.32 16.46 13.39
CA VAL A 163 -11.46 16.60 14.33
C VAL A 163 -11.27 15.76 15.57
N LYS A 164 -10.79 14.51 15.44
CA LYS A 164 -10.66 13.56 16.54
C LYS A 164 -9.23 13.33 17.00
N ASN A 165 -8.26 13.99 16.39
CA ASN A 165 -6.81 13.81 16.67
C ASN A 165 -6.34 12.35 16.58
N LEU A 166 -6.97 11.54 15.71
CA LEU A 166 -6.56 10.16 15.48
C LEU A 166 -5.25 10.11 14.67
N PRO A 167 -4.32 9.21 15.00
CA PRO A 167 -2.99 9.14 14.38
C PRO A 167 -3.01 8.53 12.98
N ILE A 168 -3.66 9.20 12.04
CA ILE A 168 -3.91 8.75 10.67
C ILE A 168 -2.74 9.11 9.77
N VAL A 169 -2.28 8.14 8.98
CA VAL A 169 -1.26 8.28 7.93
C VAL A 169 -1.78 7.64 6.64
N ILE A 170 -1.60 8.32 5.52
CA ILE A 170 -2.07 7.84 4.21
C ILE A 170 -0.88 7.38 3.35
N PHE A 171 -0.99 6.20 2.73
CA PHE A 171 0.00 5.63 1.83
C PHE A 171 -0.56 5.51 0.42
N ARG A 172 -0.14 6.38 -0.49
CA ARG A 172 -0.48 6.32 -1.92
C ARG A 172 0.44 5.34 -2.62
N CYS A 173 -0.01 4.10 -2.73
CA CYS A 173 0.76 3.01 -3.31
C CYS A 173 0.63 2.97 -4.84
N VAL A 174 1.72 2.63 -5.49
CA VAL A 174 1.83 2.31 -6.92
C VAL A 174 1.47 0.85 -7.18
N GLY A 175 1.85 0.29 -8.32
CA GLY A 175 1.67 -1.14 -8.64
C GLY A 175 2.49 -2.04 -7.70
N ILE A 176 1.83 -2.75 -6.78
CA ILE A 176 2.47 -3.62 -5.80
C ILE A 176 2.70 -5.00 -6.42
N TYR A 177 3.95 -5.51 -6.35
CA TYR A 177 4.32 -6.84 -6.82
C TYR A 177 5.15 -7.60 -5.76
N GLY A 178 5.34 -8.92 -5.96
CA GLY A 178 6.12 -9.76 -5.06
C GLY A 178 5.79 -11.25 -5.22
N PRO A 179 6.06 -12.09 -4.21
CA PRO A 179 5.76 -13.51 -4.21
C PRO A 179 4.30 -13.80 -4.54
N GLY A 180 4.05 -14.69 -5.49
CA GLY A 180 2.69 -15.04 -5.94
C GLY A 180 1.96 -13.98 -6.78
N ARG A 181 2.51 -12.77 -6.93
CA ARG A 181 1.90 -11.65 -7.68
C ARG A 181 2.95 -10.84 -8.40
N ASN A 182 3.40 -11.32 -9.57
CA ASN A 182 4.44 -10.66 -10.35
C ASN A 182 4.34 -11.00 -11.84
N ILE A 183 5.13 -10.33 -12.65
CA ILE A 183 5.13 -10.50 -14.12
C ILE A 183 5.73 -11.86 -14.54
N LEU A 184 6.65 -12.46 -13.79
CA LEU A 184 7.24 -13.76 -14.12
C LEU A 184 6.14 -14.83 -14.22
N ILE A 185 5.16 -14.80 -13.30
CA ILE A 185 4.02 -15.72 -13.31
C ILE A 185 3.18 -15.51 -14.57
N SER A 186 2.91 -14.25 -14.94
CA SER A 186 2.13 -13.95 -16.15
C SER A 186 2.84 -14.40 -17.43
N VAL A 187 4.16 -14.28 -17.49
CA VAL A 187 5.00 -14.77 -18.59
C VAL A 187 4.97 -16.29 -18.65
N LYS A 188 5.23 -16.97 -17.54
CA LYS A 188 5.18 -18.45 -17.44
C LYS A 188 3.82 -19.01 -17.90
N LEU A 189 2.73 -18.29 -17.61
CA LEU A 189 1.37 -18.70 -18.01
C LEU A 189 0.95 -18.24 -19.42
N GLY A 190 1.84 -17.59 -20.20
CA GLY A 190 1.52 -17.08 -21.53
C GLY A 190 0.46 -15.96 -21.55
N ARG A 191 0.25 -15.27 -20.42
CA ARG A 191 -0.79 -14.23 -20.26
C ARG A 191 -0.24 -12.81 -20.40
N SER A 192 1.08 -12.64 -20.50
CA SER A 192 1.70 -11.33 -20.64
C SER A 192 1.52 -10.78 -22.05
N LYS A 193 1.30 -9.46 -22.14
CA LYS A 193 1.23 -8.73 -23.41
C LYS A 193 2.32 -7.65 -23.40
N ARG A 194 3.04 -7.48 -24.52
CA ARG A 194 3.94 -6.33 -24.73
C ARG A 194 3.19 -5.26 -25.48
N ILE A 195 2.78 -4.22 -24.77
CA ILE A 195 2.03 -3.12 -25.34
C ILE A 195 2.93 -1.89 -25.38
N GLU A 196 3.10 -1.34 -26.57
CA GLU A 196 3.89 -0.15 -26.82
C GLU A 196 3.00 1.09 -26.74
N LYS A 197 3.34 1.99 -25.82
CA LYS A 197 2.84 3.36 -25.76
C LYS A 197 4.04 4.26 -25.47
N PRO A 198 4.56 4.98 -26.49
CA PRO A 198 5.75 5.79 -26.33
C PRO A 198 5.66 6.77 -25.15
N GLY A 199 6.72 6.85 -24.34
CA GLY A 199 6.79 7.71 -23.19
C GLY A 199 5.99 7.27 -21.96
N LEU A 200 5.22 6.19 -22.03
CA LEU A 200 4.48 5.66 -20.88
C LEU A 200 5.43 4.95 -19.91
N VAL A 201 5.30 5.28 -18.63
CA VAL A 201 5.97 4.59 -17.54
C VAL A 201 4.99 4.21 -16.43
N PHE A 202 5.27 3.11 -15.74
CA PHE A 202 4.60 2.70 -14.52
C PHE A 202 5.60 2.64 -13.38
N SER A 203 5.25 3.25 -12.25
CA SER A 203 5.94 3.08 -11.00
C SER A 203 5.44 1.83 -10.29
N ARG A 204 6.34 1.13 -9.58
CA ARG A 204 6.09 -0.13 -8.89
C ARG A 204 6.67 -0.08 -7.49
N ILE A 205 6.30 -1.04 -6.67
CA ILE A 205 6.91 -1.28 -5.36
C ILE A 205 6.88 -2.77 -5.04
N HIS A 206 7.98 -3.32 -4.54
CA HIS A 206 7.97 -4.66 -3.99
C HIS A 206 7.17 -4.68 -2.69
N VAL A 207 6.42 -5.75 -2.45
CA VAL A 207 5.54 -5.83 -1.28
C VAL A 207 6.28 -5.78 0.05
N ASP A 208 7.52 -6.25 0.10
CA ASP A 208 8.35 -6.20 1.31
C ASP A 208 8.87 -4.79 1.59
N ASP A 209 9.16 -3.99 0.56
CA ASP A 209 9.48 -2.56 0.72
C ASP A 209 8.27 -1.73 1.13
N LEU A 210 7.06 -2.08 0.64
CA LEU A 210 5.84 -1.52 1.17
C LEU A 210 5.67 -1.88 2.66
N ALA A 211 5.89 -3.15 3.03
CA ALA A 211 5.80 -3.59 4.42
C ALA A 211 6.82 -2.89 5.32
N GLN A 212 8.07 -2.71 4.84
CA GLN A 212 9.11 -1.94 5.52
C GLN A 212 8.66 -0.48 5.74
N THR A 213 8.07 0.15 4.71
CA THR A 213 7.57 1.52 4.80
C THR A 213 6.46 1.67 5.84
N LEU A 214 5.50 0.73 5.86
CA LEU A 214 4.44 0.70 6.84
C LEU A 214 4.99 0.52 8.26
N GLU A 215 5.91 -0.42 8.45
CA GLU A 215 6.58 -0.67 9.73
C GLU A 215 7.33 0.57 10.23
N ALA A 216 8.12 1.23 9.37
CA ALA A 216 8.84 2.44 9.72
C ALA A 216 7.89 3.56 10.19
N SER A 217 6.74 3.72 9.51
CA SER A 217 5.71 4.68 9.92
C SER A 217 4.99 4.28 11.21
N MET A 218 4.83 2.98 11.50
CA MET A 218 4.26 2.50 12.79
C MET A 218 5.17 2.81 13.97
N LEU A 219 6.49 2.71 13.77
CA LEU A 219 7.49 2.97 14.81
C LEU A 219 7.68 4.47 15.09
N ASN A 220 7.55 5.30 14.05
CA ASN A 220 7.66 6.76 14.13
C ASN A 220 6.47 7.42 13.43
N PRO A 221 5.27 7.39 14.03
CA PRO A 221 4.08 7.97 13.42
C PRO A 221 4.20 9.49 13.25
N ILE A 222 3.86 10.00 12.08
CA ILE A 222 3.66 11.42 11.81
C ILE A 222 2.20 11.60 11.38
N PRO A 223 1.28 11.83 12.32
CA PRO A 223 -0.15 11.90 12.03
C PRO A 223 -0.49 13.04 11.06
N GLY A 224 -1.40 12.76 10.15
CA GLY A 224 -1.83 13.68 9.09
C GLY A 224 -0.98 13.63 7.83
N GLU A 225 0.13 12.87 7.84
CA GLU A 225 1.03 12.79 6.70
C GLU A 225 0.52 11.85 5.60
N ILE A 226 0.93 12.17 4.37
CA ILE A 226 0.70 11.39 3.17
C ILE A 226 2.07 10.97 2.62
N TYR A 227 2.20 9.71 2.23
CA TYR A 227 3.40 9.16 1.63
C TYR A 227 3.11 8.49 0.29
N ASN A 228 3.87 8.84 -0.74
CA ASN A 228 3.96 8.05 -1.95
C ASN A 228 4.87 6.85 -1.72
N VAL A 229 4.38 5.65 -2.02
CA VAL A 229 5.14 4.41 -1.85
C VAL A 229 5.45 3.80 -3.20
N SER A 230 6.69 3.97 -3.64
CA SER A 230 7.21 3.58 -4.96
C SER A 230 8.67 3.16 -4.87
N ASP A 231 9.12 2.34 -5.81
CA ASP A 231 10.54 2.09 -6.08
C ASP A 231 11.21 3.27 -6.81
N ASP A 232 12.50 3.12 -7.15
CA ASP A 232 13.31 4.20 -7.73
C ASP A 232 13.23 4.27 -9.26
N LEU A 233 12.65 3.24 -9.93
CA LEU A 233 12.73 3.11 -11.39
C LEU A 233 11.36 3.00 -12.07
N PRO A 234 10.66 4.13 -12.33
CA PRO A 234 9.52 4.12 -13.22
C PRO A 234 9.91 3.57 -14.60
N SER A 235 9.23 2.55 -15.09
CA SER A 235 9.65 1.82 -16.29
C SER A 235 8.49 1.50 -17.21
N SER A 236 8.77 1.39 -18.50
CA SER A 236 7.78 0.97 -19.49
C SER A 236 7.24 -0.43 -19.16
N PRO A 237 5.93 -0.67 -19.28
CA PRO A 237 5.36 -2.01 -19.10
C PRO A 237 5.96 -3.04 -20.05
N SER A 238 6.26 -2.66 -21.30
CA SER A 238 6.84 -3.55 -22.31
C SER A 238 8.26 -3.98 -21.97
N GLU A 239 9.09 -3.06 -21.44
CA GLU A 239 10.45 -3.37 -20.98
C GLU A 239 10.46 -4.37 -19.82
N VAL A 240 9.52 -4.23 -18.90
CA VAL A 240 9.42 -5.15 -17.75
C VAL A 240 9.00 -6.55 -18.18
N VAL A 241 8.10 -6.67 -19.17
CA VAL A 241 7.76 -7.97 -19.77
C VAL A 241 8.96 -8.58 -20.48
N GLU A 242 9.68 -7.79 -21.26
CA GLU A 242 10.87 -8.25 -21.99
C GLU A 242 11.97 -8.73 -21.04
N TYR A 243 12.25 -7.96 -19.99
CA TYR A 243 13.19 -8.34 -18.95
C TYR A 243 12.81 -9.66 -18.26
N ALA A 244 11.52 -9.81 -17.90
CA ALA A 244 11.01 -11.04 -17.30
C ALA A 244 11.11 -12.25 -18.24
N CYS A 245 10.88 -12.06 -19.53
CA CYS A 245 11.07 -13.09 -20.55
C CYS A 245 12.55 -13.50 -20.63
N GLY A 246 13.48 -12.54 -20.63
CA GLY A 246 14.92 -12.80 -20.61
C GLY A 246 15.36 -13.63 -19.39
N LEU A 247 14.85 -13.31 -18.20
CA LEU A 247 15.12 -14.07 -16.98
C LEU A 247 14.64 -15.53 -17.06
N LEU A 248 13.54 -15.77 -17.77
CA LEU A 248 12.93 -17.10 -17.90
C LEU A 248 13.43 -17.88 -19.12
N GLY A 249 14.25 -17.28 -19.98
CA GLY A 249 14.63 -17.88 -21.26
C GLY A 249 13.46 -18.06 -22.24
N ILE A 250 12.41 -17.25 -22.11
CA ILE A 250 11.19 -17.30 -22.95
C ILE A 250 11.25 -16.18 -24.00
N THR A 251 10.90 -16.50 -25.24
CA THR A 251 10.78 -15.48 -26.28
C THR A 251 9.69 -14.46 -25.90
N PRO A 252 9.98 -13.16 -25.88
CA PRO A 252 8.98 -12.16 -25.58
C PRO A 252 7.83 -12.19 -26.58
N PRO A 253 6.56 -11.97 -26.13
CA PRO A 253 5.43 -11.85 -27.03
C PRO A 253 5.61 -10.68 -27.99
N PRO A 254 4.95 -10.67 -29.15
CA PRO A 254 5.00 -9.56 -30.10
C PRO A 254 4.70 -8.22 -29.45
N LEU A 255 5.41 -7.17 -29.86
CA LEU A 255 5.13 -5.81 -29.45
C LEU A 255 3.87 -5.30 -30.20
N VAL A 256 2.84 -4.92 -29.45
CA VAL A 256 1.56 -4.47 -29.98
C VAL A 256 1.38 -2.99 -29.70
N PRO A 257 1.11 -2.14 -30.71
CA PRO A 257 0.80 -0.74 -30.46
C PRO A 257 -0.44 -0.57 -29.58
N TYR A 258 -0.43 0.42 -28.66
CA TYR A 258 -1.51 0.63 -27.70
C TYR A 258 -2.90 0.78 -28.34
N TYR A 259 -3.00 1.48 -29.47
CA TYR A 259 -4.26 1.73 -30.14
C TYR A 259 -4.89 0.48 -30.77
N SER A 260 -4.11 -0.55 -31.06
CA SER A 260 -4.59 -1.84 -31.58
C SER A 260 -4.67 -2.94 -30.52
N ALA A 261 -4.27 -2.63 -29.27
CA ALA A 261 -4.27 -3.60 -28.18
C ALA A 261 -5.67 -3.81 -27.58
N GLU A 262 -6.10 -5.06 -27.49
CA GLU A 262 -7.30 -5.43 -26.75
C GLU A 262 -7.03 -5.36 -25.25
N LEU A 263 -7.55 -4.32 -24.61
CA LEU A 263 -7.45 -4.05 -23.18
C LEU A 263 -8.82 -4.02 -22.51
N SER A 264 -8.93 -4.60 -21.31
CA SER A 264 -10.09 -4.36 -20.45
C SER A 264 -10.16 -2.87 -20.07
N GLY A 265 -11.36 -2.37 -19.70
CA GLY A 265 -11.53 -0.97 -19.29
C GLY A 265 -10.61 -0.59 -18.14
N ILE A 266 -10.39 -1.51 -17.19
CA ILE A 266 -9.46 -1.30 -16.05
C ILE A 266 -8.02 -1.15 -16.54
N ALA A 267 -7.56 -2.06 -17.43
CA ALA A 267 -6.21 -1.99 -17.99
C ALA A 267 -6.01 -0.73 -18.83
N ARG A 268 -7.00 -0.35 -19.65
CA ARG A 268 -6.97 0.90 -20.44
C ARG A 268 -6.77 2.12 -19.54
N GLY A 269 -7.48 2.21 -18.41
CA GLY A 269 -7.32 3.30 -17.45
C GLY A 269 -5.90 3.41 -16.88
N PHE A 270 -5.18 2.30 -16.70
CA PHE A 270 -3.77 2.34 -16.32
C PHE A 270 -2.88 2.91 -17.43
N TYR A 271 -3.13 2.53 -18.69
CA TYR A 271 -2.37 3.04 -19.83
C TYR A 271 -2.65 4.52 -20.14
N GLU A 272 -3.76 5.07 -19.66
CA GLU A 272 -4.14 6.49 -19.84
C GLU A 272 -3.59 7.42 -18.76
N ALA A 273 -3.06 6.88 -17.65
CA ALA A 273 -2.58 7.65 -16.52
C ALA A 273 -1.05 7.58 -16.40
N ASN A 274 -0.34 8.32 -17.24
CA ASN A 274 1.12 8.36 -17.27
C ASN A 274 1.69 9.31 -16.24
N LYS A 275 2.52 8.80 -15.32
CA LYS A 275 3.22 9.59 -14.30
C LYS A 275 4.40 8.83 -13.71
N ARG A 276 5.38 9.59 -13.23
CA ARG A 276 6.46 9.11 -12.36
C ARG A 276 6.11 9.48 -10.92
N VAL A 277 6.31 8.57 -9.98
CA VAL A 277 5.94 8.79 -8.58
C VAL A 277 7.20 8.93 -7.74
N SER A 278 7.37 10.09 -7.09
CA SER A 278 8.51 10.33 -6.20
C SER A 278 8.30 9.59 -4.88
N ASN A 279 9.35 8.88 -4.43
CA ASN A 279 9.42 8.20 -3.15
C ASN A 279 10.38 8.90 -2.16
N LYS A 280 10.78 10.13 -2.47
CA LYS A 280 11.76 10.87 -1.66
C LYS A 280 11.32 11.00 -0.20
N LYS A 281 10.04 11.21 0.02
CA LYS A 281 9.49 11.48 1.35
C LYS A 281 9.60 10.28 2.29
N ILE A 282 9.33 9.04 1.83
CA ILE A 282 9.52 7.83 2.67
C ILE A 282 10.98 7.62 3.05
N LYS A 283 11.93 8.02 2.20
CA LYS A 283 13.37 7.92 2.47
C LYS A 283 13.82 8.97 3.49
N VAL A 284 13.33 10.20 3.38
CA VAL A 284 13.73 11.32 4.25
C VAL A 284 13.06 11.24 5.62
N ASP A 285 11.73 11.08 5.65
CA ASP A 285 10.95 11.18 6.89
C ASP A 285 10.95 9.86 7.68
N LEU A 286 10.94 8.72 6.97
CA LEU A 286 10.83 7.40 7.58
C LEU A 286 12.15 6.61 7.57
N GLY A 287 13.19 7.12 6.94
CA GLY A 287 14.49 6.44 6.85
C GLY A 287 14.44 5.12 6.06
N VAL A 288 13.51 4.99 5.11
CA VAL A 288 13.34 3.74 4.34
C VAL A 288 14.48 3.57 3.33
N PHE A 289 15.12 2.40 3.39
CA PHE A 289 16.07 1.93 2.37
C PHE A 289 15.45 0.74 1.66
N LEU A 290 15.16 0.90 0.36
CA LEU A 290 14.51 -0.14 -0.43
C LEU A 290 15.45 -1.35 -0.61
N GLU A 291 14.95 -2.54 -0.26
CA GLU A 291 15.63 -3.82 -0.55
C GLU A 291 15.56 -4.14 -2.04
N TYR A 292 14.49 -3.68 -2.68
CA TYR A 292 14.21 -3.85 -4.12
C TYR A 292 14.04 -2.48 -4.78
N PRO A 293 15.15 -1.72 -4.99
CA PRO A 293 15.08 -0.34 -5.49
C PRO A 293 14.54 -0.25 -6.91
N ASP A 294 14.51 -1.35 -7.63
CA ASP A 294 13.87 -1.44 -8.94
C ASP A 294 13.33 -2.83 -9.23
N TYR A 295 12.52 -2.93 -10.30
CA TYR A 295 11.90 -4.18 -10.71
C TYR A 295 12.92 -5.27 -11.12
N LYS A 296 14.15 -4.91 -11.55
CA LYS A 296 15.17 -5.88 -11.96
C LYS A 296 15.69 -6.63 -10.74
N VAL A 297 16.03 -5.89 -9.68
CA VAL A 297 16.43 -6.49 -8.40
C VAL A 297 15.32 -7.37 -7.85
N GLY A 298 14.08 -6.85 -7.81
CA GLY A 298 12.93 -7.59 -7.29
C GLY A 298 12.60 -8.85 -8.09
N LEU A 299 12.60 -8.79 -9.43
CA LEU A 299 12.30 -9.97 -10.26
C LEU A 299 13.42 -11.02 -10.20
N ASN A 300 14.70 -10.60 -10.08
CA ASN A 300 15.81 -11.55 -9.86
C ASN A 300 15.69 -12.29 -8.52
N ALA A 301 15.25 -11.61 -7.47
CA ALA A 301 14.99 -12.25 -6.18
C ALA A 301 13.84 -13.27 -6.29
N LEU A 302 12.72 -12.88 -6.90
CA LEU A 302 11.53 -13.73 -7.10
C LEU A 302 11.75 -14.91 -8.05
N LEU A 303 12.82 -14.89 -8.86
CA LEU A 303 13.16 -16.03 -9.72
C LEU A 303 13.78 -17.17 -8.92
N LYS A 304 14.40 -16.87 -7.76
CA LYS A 304 15.11 -17.82 -6.91
C LYS A 304 14.18 -18.51 -5.88
N GLU A 305 12.98 -17.98 -5.70
CA GLU A 305 11.92 -18.58 -4.86
C GLU A 305 11.16 -19.69 -5.62
#